data_20b5323867d7b0e17ca208421dde26b6
#
_entry.id   20b5323867d7b0e17ca208421dde26b6
#
_cell.length_a   1.000
_cell.length_b   1.000
_cell.length_c   1.000
_cell.angle_alpha   90.00
_cell.angle_beta   90.00
_cell.angle_gamma   90.00
#
_symmetry.space_group_name_H-M   'P 1'
#
loop_
_entity.id
_entity.type
_entity.pdbx_description
1 polymer ?
#
loop_
_entity_poly.entity_id
_entity_poly.type
_entity_poly.pdbx_seq_one_letter_code
_entity_poly.pdbx_strand_id
1 'polypeptide(L)'
;MKIGMYSVTYRGVWYRGEAIDLFSLVRLAKKQGWEGLELDAERPHAAPMDLSSDDRKRLRDLAGEAGIELCAVSPNCDLSSPVPVQREAMICYVRECIKLAHDLGSPLCKVFAAWRGITLHDGLATYSETYGYNQYGFWKEDRRRFVVESMRELCKMAEDYGIVLAMQNHGPDIVNRYQDVLSLIEEVGSPAFKACMDINIEPEADSSEHARQMADASGRLQVHSHMNGEFARRPDGSVELVAGGYFDKNFWGRQVAYPAYVDALVASRYKGYMNWEFCHPAVENGKPVGIDYVHRQTEMAQEYLSALRTAAVENATARIAV
;
A
#
# COMPACT_ATOMS: atom_id res chain seq x y z
N MET A 1 4.20 -3.09 -15.92
CA MET A 1 4.31 -2.64 -14.51
C MET A 1 4.41 -1.13 -14.49
N LYS A 2 3.62 -0.46 -13.66
CA LYS A 2 3.54 0.99 -13.52
C LYS A 2 4.07 1.43 -12.15
N ILE A 3 4.34 2.72 -11.99
CA ILE A 3 4.84 3.30 -10.74
C ILE A 3 3.79 4.27 -10.20
N GLY A 4 3.42 4.09 -8.95
CA GLY A 4 2.41 4.90 -8.28
C GLY A 4 2.85 5.43 -6.93
N MET A 5 2.05 6.33 -6.40
CA MET A 5 2.20 6.88 -5.06
C MET A 5 0.93 6.63 -4.26
N TYR A 6 1.09 6.31 -2.97
CA TYR A 6 -0.04 6.20 -2.05
C TYR A 6 -0.27 7.55 -1.34
N SER A 7 -1.50 8.04 -1.39
CA SER A 7 -1.87 9.36 -0.85
C SER A 7 -1.64 9.49 0.67
N VAL A 8 -1.55 8.37 1.39
CA VAL A 8 -1.20 8.34 2.83
C VAL A 8 0.05 9.16 3.14
N THR A 9 1.00 9.21 2.19
CA THR A 9 2.22 10.01 2.24
C THR A 9 1.95 11.48 2.60
N TYR A 10 0.85 12.04 2.11
CA TYR A 10 0.51 13.45 2.25
C TYR A 10 -0.71 13.70 3.15
N ARG A 11 -1.01 12.77 4.03
CA ARG A 11 -2.17 12.83 4.94
C ARG A 11 -2.02 13.87 6.07
N GLY A 12 -0.83 14.46 6.26
CA GLY A 12 -0.57 15.44 7.32
C GLY A 12 -0.37 14.82 8.72
N VAL A 13 -0.23 13.50 8.81
CA VAL A 13 -0.02 12.79 10.08
C VAL A 13 1.41 12.29 10.27
N TRP A 14 2.22 12.30 9.21
CA TRP A 14 3.59 11.79 9.22
C TRP A 14 4.63 12.91 9.40
N TYR A 15 4.24 14.17 9.22
CA TYR A 15 5.09 15.33 9.23
C TYR A 15 4.37 16.50 9.90
N ARG A 16 5.10 17.55 10.28
CA ARG A 16 4.50 18.79 10.78
C ARG A 16 3.98 19.61 9.61
N GLY A 17 2.67 19.83 9.58
CA GLY A 17 1.96 20.59 8.54
C GLY A 17 0.62 19.99 8.18
N GLU A 18 -0.06 20.63 7.27
CA GLU A 18 -1.38 20.22 6.82
C GLU A 18 -1.30 19.11 5.75
N ALA A 19 -2.38 18.37 5.59
CA ALA A 19 -2.55 17.43 4.50
C ALA A 19 -2.66 18.17 3.15
N ILE A 20 -2.21 17.51 2.09
CA ILE A 20 -2.51 17.98 0.72
C ILE A 20 -3.85 17.36 0.30
N ASP A 21 -4.80 18.17 -0.16
CA ASP A 21 -6.08 17.69 -0.65
C ASP A 21 -5.93 16.81 -1.92
N LEU A 22 -6.92 15.95 -2.16
CA LEU A 22 -6.86 14.97 -3.26
C LEU A 22 -6.72 15.58 -4.65
N PHE A 23 -7.36 16.72 -4.91
CA PHE A 23 -7.28 17.39 -6.22
C PHE A 23 -5.88 17.96 -6.44
N SER A 24 -5.27 18.51 -5.41
CA SER A 24 -3.88 18.97 -5.43
C SER A 24 -2.89 17.81 -5.53
N LEU A 25 -3.18 16.67 -4.90
CA LEU A 25 -2.36 15.45 -5.01
C LEU A 25 -2.32 14.90 -6.43
N VAL A 26 -3.43 14.89 -7.16
CA VAL A 26 -3.45 14.48 -8.58
C VAL A 26 -2.51 15.37 -9.40
N ARG A 27 -2.53 16.68 -9.18
CA ARG A 27 -1.63 17.61 -9.88
C ARG A 27 -0.17 17.41 -9.48
N LEU A 28 0.09 17.17 -8.20
CA LEU A 28 1.42 16.90 -7.68
C LEU A 28 1.98 15.60 -8.24
N ALA A 29 1.18 14.52 -8.26
CA ALA A 29 1.55 13.24 -8.84
C ALA A 29 1.95 13.41 -10.32
N LYS A 30 1.16 14.14 -11.09
CA LYS A 30 1.51 14.49 -12.48
C LYS A 30 2.82 15.24 -12.58
N LYS A 31 3.01 16.28 -11.76
CA LYS A 31 4.23 17.11 -11.75
C LYS A 31 5.48 16.28 -11.44
N GLN A 32 5.37 15.32 -10.53
CA GLN A 32 6.47 14.45 -10.10
C GLN A 32 6.69 13.24 -11.02
N GLY A 33 5.84 13.02 -12.04
CA GLY A 33 6.00 11.93 -13.00
C GLY A 33 5.48 10.57 -12.52
N TRP A 34 4.59 10.53 -11.53
CA TRP A 34 3.87 9.33 -11.15
C TRP A 34 2.85 8.93 -12.23
N GLU A 35 2.61 7.62 -12.37
CA GLU A 35 1.64 7.07 -13.34
C GLU A 35 0.29 6.77 -12.66
N GLY A 36 0.29 6.57 -11.35
CA GLY A 36 -0.92 6.29 -10.59
C GLY A 36 -0.91 6.87 -9.18
N LEU A 37 -2.11 7.00 -8.63
CA LEU A 37 -2.36 7.44 -7.27
C LEU A 37 -3.28 6.42 -6.58
N GLU A 38 -2.80 5.82 -5.50
CA GLU A 38 -3.60 5.05 -4.55
C GLU A 38 -4.20 6.00 -3.52
N LEU A 39 -5.47 5.85 -3.22
CA LEU A 39 -6.22 6.74 -2.35
C LEU A 39 -6.41 6.14 -0.97
N ASP A 40 -5.87 6.80 0.05
CA ASP A 40 -6.17 6.52 1.45
C ASP A 40 -7.65 6.84 1.72
N ALA A 41 -8.43 5.84 2.10
CA ALA A 41 -9.87 5.98 2.30
C ALA A 41 -10.25 6.64 3.63
N GLU A 42 -9.31 7.25 4.31
CA GLU A 42 -9.50 7.94 5.57
C GLU A 42 -9.44 9.47 5.42
N ARG A 43 -9.97 10.17 6.42
CA ARG A 43 -9.84 11.63 6.50
C ARG A 43 -8.38 12.06 6.66
N PRO A 44 -7.99 13.15 6.03
CA PRO A 44 -8.79 14.09 5.21
C PRO A 44 -8.86 13.73 3.71
N HIS A 45 -8.47 12.53 3.33
CA HIS A 45 -8.44 12.09 1.92
C HIS A 45 -9.76 11.49 1.47
N ALA A 46 -9.75 10.22 1.00
CA ALA A 46 -10.87 9.60 0.30
C ALA A 46 -11.85 8.88 1.24
N ALA A 47 -12.18 9.45 2.41
CA ALA A 47 -13.21 8.88 3.25
C ALA A 47 -14.55 8.84 2.48
N PRO A 48 -15.19 7.67 2.31
CA PRO A 48 -16.36 7.53 1.42
C PRO A 48 -17.52 8.45 1.80
N MET A 49 -17.66 8.74 3.10
CA MET A 49 -18.74 9.58 3.65
C MET A 49 -18.55 11.07 3.39
N ASP A 50 -17.34 11.51 3.05
CA ASP A 50 -17.01 12.94 2.88
C ASP A 50 -16.99 13.35 1.40
N LEU A 51 -16.89 12.39 0.47
CA LEU A 51 -16.88 12.64 -0.97
C LEU A 51 -18.29 12.50 -1.55
N SER A 52 -18.89 13.63 -1.92
CA SER A 52 -20.16 13.65 -2.67
C SER A 52 -20.00 12.97 -4.05
N SER A 53 -21.10 12.60 -4.68
CA SER A 53 -21.09 12.05 -6.04
C SER A 53 -20.42 13.01 -7.04
N ASP A 54 -20.62 14.30 -6.87
CA ASP A 54 -20.00 15.32 -7.70
C ASP A 54 -18.49 15.40 -7.48
N ASP A 55 -18.04 15.30 -6.23
CA ASP A 55 -16.59 15.28 -5.92
C ASP A 55 -15.92 14.02 -6.50
N ARG A 56 -16.57 12.84 -6.38
CA ARG A 56 -16.08 11.60 -6.99
C ARG A 56 -15.93 11.76 -8.51
N LYS A 57 -16.93 12.31 -9.16
CA LYS A 57 -16.89 12.58 -10.61
C LYS A 57 -15.78 13.56 -10.95
N ARG A 58 -15.68 14.70 -10.26
CA ARG A 58 -14.65 15.72 -10.49
C ARG A 58 -13.23 15.17 -10.29
N LEU A 59 -13.02 14.36 -9.24
CA LEU A 59 -11.72 13.75 -8.96
C LEU A 59 -11.32 12.77 -10.06
N ARG A 60 -12.24 11.91 -10.49
CA ARG A 60 -12.03 10.99 -11.62
C ARG A 60 -11.70 11.72 -12.91
N ASP A 61 -12.49 12.75 -13.25
CA ASP A 61 -12.30 13.53 -14.47
C ASP A 61 -10.94 14.25 -14.44
N LEU A 62 -10.57 14.89 -13.34
CA LEU A 62 -9.25 15.53 -13.14
C LEU A 62 -8.09 14.54 -13.29
N ALA A 63 -8.21 13.35 -12.69
CA ALA A 63 -7.19 12.31 -12.80
C ALA A 63 -7.02 11.85 -14.25
N GLY A 64 -8.14 11.64 -14.96
CA GLY A 64 -8.14 11.31 -16.39
C GLY A 64 -7.48 12.38 -17.26
N GLU A 65 -7.82 13.65 -17.05
CA GLU A 65 -7.21 14.79 -17.76
C GLU A 65 -5.70 14.92 -17.47
N ALA A 66 -5.29 14.63 -16.22
CA ALA A 66 -3.88 14.62 -15.84
C ALA A 66 -3.12 13.40 -16.38
N GLY A 67 -3.82 12.35 -16.84
CA GLY A 67 -3.22 11.06 -17.21
C GLY A 67 -2.70 10.28 -15.99
N ILE A 68 -3.32 10.47 -14.83
CA ILE A 68 -3.05 9.74 -13.59
C ILE A 68 -4.16 8.70 -13.37
N GLU A 69 -3.80 7.43 -13.20
CA GLU A 69 -4.77 6.41 -12.81
C GLU A 69 -5.04 6.46 -11.30
N LEU A 70 -6.29 6.44 -10.88
CA LEU A 70 -6.66 6.18 -9.50
C LEU A 70 -6.58 4.66 -9.30
N CYS A 71 -5.41 4.16 -8.94
CA CYS A 71 -5.08 2.74 -9.09
C CYS A 71 -5.64 1.84 -7.98
N ALA A 72 -5.94 2.39 -6.81
CA ALA A 72 -6.59 1.68 -5.71
C ALA A 72 -7.28 2.65 -4.74
N VAL A 73 -8.30 2.17 -4.03
CA VAL A 73 -8.88 2.78 -2.82
C VAL A 73 -8.50 1.90 -1.64
N SER A 74 -8.00 2.47 -0.56
CA SER A 74 -7.29 1.72 0.48
C SER A 74 -7.77 2.09 1.89
N PRO A 75 -8.82 1.39 2.39
CA PRO A 75 -9.23 1.51 3.78
C PRO A 75 -8.25 0.81 4.74
N ASN A 76 -8.01 1.40 5.91
CA ASN A 76 -7.57 0.64 7.06
C ASN A 76 -8.75 -0.17 7.59
N CYS A 77 -8.58 -1.49 7.79
CA CYS A 77 -9.67 -2.33 8.25
C CYS A 77 -9.20 -3.50 9.11
N ASP A 78 -9.98 -3.79 10.15
CA ASP A 78 -9.84 -4.98 10.98
C ASP A 78 -11.08 -5.89 10.80
N LEU A 79 -10.97 -6.87 9.93
CA LEU A 79 -12.02 -7.85 9.64
C LEU A 79 -11.97 -9.04 10.61
N SER A 80 -11.05 -9.03 11.56
CA SER A 80 -10.76 -10.12 12.48
C SER A 80 -11.37 -9.94 13.85
N SER A 81 -12.05 -8.82 14.13
CA SER A 81 -12.56 -8.53 15.48
C SER A 81 -13.51 -9.63 15.96
N PRO A 82 -13.30 -10.19 17.18
CA PRO A 82 -14.24 -11.11 17.79
C PRO A 82 -15.55 -10.44 18.26
N VAL A 83 -15.57 -9.10 18.29
CA VAL A 83 -16.75 -8.31 18.64
C VAL A 83 -17.61 -8.11 17.39
N PRO A 84 -18.81 -8.74 17.29
CA PRO A 84 -19.59 -8.76 16.05
C PRO A 84 -19.89 -7.37 15.49
N VAL A 85 -20.35 -6.44 16.33
CA VAL A 85 -20.71 -5.07 15.90
C VAL A 85 -19.51 -4.30 15.34
N GLN A 86 -18.29 -4.53 15.85
CA GLN A 86 -17.08 -3.90 15.30
C GLN A 86 -16.74 -4.49 13.92
N ARG A 87 -16.84 -5.80 13.78
CA ARG A 87 -16.59 -6.48 12.52
C ARG A 87 -17.61 -6.07 11.45
N GLU A 88 -18.90 -6.01 11.81
CA GLU A 88 -19.97 -5.54 10.93
C GLU A 88 -19.73 -4.09 10.48
N ALA A 89 -19.32 -3.21 11.39
CA ALA A 89 -18.96 -1.83 11.06
C ALA A 89 -17.81 -1.76 10.06
N MET A 90 -16.79 -2.61 10.20
CA MET A 90 -15.68 -2.69 9.24
C MET A 90 -16.14 -3.23 7.88
N ILE A 91 -16.98 -4.26 7.85
CA ILE A 91 -17.57 -4.77 6.60
C ILE A 91 -18.37 -3.64 5.90
N CYS A 92 -19.21 -2.91 6.63
CA CYS A 92 -19.95 -1.77 6.09
C CYS A 92 -19.00 -0.70 5.51
N TYR A 93 -17.94 -0.39 6.21
CA TYR A 93 -16.94 0.59 5.75
C TYR A 93 -16.24 0.14 4.46
N VAL A 94 -15.77 -1.10 4.39
CA VAL A 94 -15.13 -1.64 3.18
C VAL A 94 -16.13 -1.69 2.01
N ARG A 95 -17.40 -1.99 2.25
CA ARG A 95 -18.46 -1.93 1.23
C ARG A 95 -18.60 -0.53 0.62
N GLU A 96 -18.55 0.51 1.45
CA GLU A 96 -18.56 1.89 0.95
C GLU A 96 -17.29 2.25 0.18
N CYS A 97 -16.12 1.68 0.55
CA CYS A 97 -14.87 1.82 -0.22
C CYS A 97 -14.93 1.10 -1.57
N ILE A 98 -15.59 -0.07 -1.67
CA ILE A 98 -15.84 -0.75 -2.95
C ILE A 98 -16.68 0.13 -3.89
N LYS A 99 -17.77 0.75 -3.37
CA LYS A 99 -18.58 1.69 -4.16
C LYS A 99 -17.78 2.90 -4.60
N LEU A 100 -16.96 3.45 -3.67
CA LEU A 100 -16.08 4.58 -3.98
C LEU A 100 -15.08 4.22 -5.08
N ALA A 101 -14.44 3.05 -5.01
CA ALA A 101 -13.54 2.58 -6.05
C ALA A 101 -14.23 2.51 -7.40
N HIS A 102 -15.44 1.94 -7.46
CA HIS A 102 -16.25 1.88 -8.66
C HIS A 102 -16.57 3.29 -9.22
N ASP A 103 -17.04 4.21 -8.40
CA ASP A 103 -17.40 5.57 -8.80
C ASP A 103 -16.20 6.37 -9.33
N LEU A 104 -15.03 6.13 -8.77
CA LEU A 104 -13.76 6.74 -9.17
C LEU A 104 -13.13 6.06 -10.40
N GLY A 105 -13.64 4.91 -10.86
CA GLY A 105 -13.03 4.11 -11.92
C GLY A 105 -11.74 3.41 -11.49
N SER A 106 -11.53 3.26 -10.20
CA SER A 106 -10.40 2.50 -9.65
C SER A 106 -10.68 1.00 -9.75
N PRO A 107 -9.74 0.18 -10.26
CA PRO A 107 -9.97 -1.26 -10.41
C PRO A 107 -9.84 -2.04 -9.10
N LEU A 108 -9.23 -1.46 -8.08
CA LEU A 108 -8.84 -2.15 -6.85
C LEU A 108 -9.39 -1.46 -5.60
N CYS A 109 -9.75 -2.29 -4.62
CA CYS A 109 -9.84 -1.87 -3.22
C CYS A 109 -8.79 -2.69 -2.43
N LYS A 110 -7.74 -2.05 -1.91
CA LYS A 110 -6.71 -2.70 -1.12
C LYS A 110 -7.17 -2.80 0.33
N VAL A 111 -7.11 -3.98 0.91
CA VAL A 111 -7.66 -4.29 2.23
C VAL A 111 -6.63 -4.94 3.14
N PHE A 112 -6.90 -4.89 4.43
CA PHE A 112 -6.14 -5.58 5.47
C PHE A 112 -6.99 -6.64 6.16
N ALA A 113 -6.34 -7.66 6.72
CA ALA A 113 -7.03 -8.67 7.53
C ALA A 113 -7.36 -8.16 8.94
N ALA A 114 -6.38 -7.48 9.59
CA ALA A 114 -6.45 -7.13 11.01
C ALA A 114 -5.76 -5.79 11.32
N TRP A 115 -5.66 -4.89 10.37
CA TRP A 115 -5.01 -3.60 10.56
C TRP A 115 -6.01 -2.52 11.01
N ARG A 116 -5.83 -1.99 12.22
CA ARG A 116 -6.74 -1.00 12.83
C ARG A 116 -6.39 0.45 12.51
N GLY A 117 -5.32 0.66 11.76
CA GLY A 117 -4.80 1.99 11.50
C GLY A 117 -3.80 2.46 12.56
N ILE A 118 -3.53 3.75 12.55
CA ILE A 118 -2.57 4.42 13.43
C ILE A 118 -3.29 5.14 14.57
N THR A 119 -2.56 5.44 15.64
CA THR A 119 -2.96 6.40 16.65
C THR A 119 -2.25 7.74 16.46
N LEU A 120 -2.84 8.82 16.94
CA LEU A 120 -2.24 10.15 16.86
C LEU A 120 -1.84 10.63 18.27
N HIS A 121 -0.60 11.10 18.39
CA HIS A 121 -0.10 11.79 19.56
C HIS A 121 0.47 13.15 19.16
N ASP A 122 -0.06 14.21 19.73
CA ASP A 122 0.31 15.59 19.38
C ASP A 122 0.28 15.86 17.85
N GLY A 123 -0.76 15.32 17.19
CA GLY A 123 -0.98 15.47 15.74
C GLY A 123 -0.05 14.65 14.85
N LEU A 124 0.84 13.83 15.41
CA LEU A 124 1.68 12.91 14.65
C LEU A 124 1.27 11.47 14.86
N ALA A 125 1.41 10.69 13.80
CA ALA A 125 1.10 9.27 13.83
C ALA A 125 2.10 8.48 14.66
N THR A 126 1.59 7.46 15.37
CA THR A 126 2.38 6.47 16.09
C THR A 126 1.78 5.09 15.90
N TYR A 127 2.64 4.10 15.92
CA TYR A 127 2.27 2.68 15.85
C TYR A 127 2.26 1.99 17.23
N SER A 128 2.74 2.66 18.27
CA SER A 128 3.00 2.05 19.58
C SER A 128 1.75 1.39 20.17
N GLU A 129 0.64 2.11 20.20
CA GLU A 129 -0.60 1.60 20.77
C GLU A 129 -1.26 0.57 19.84
N THR A 130 -1.15 0.77 18.53
CA THR A 130 -1.73 -0.16 17.55
C THR A 130 -1.10 -1.55 17.66
N TYR A 131 0.21 -1.64 17.73
CA TYR A 131 0.91 -2.91 17.89
C TYR A 131 0.82 -3.46 19.33
N GLY A 132 0.75 -2.59 20.34
CA GLY A 132 0.57 -2.99 21.74
C GLY A 132 -0.83 -3.50 22.08
N TYR A 133 -1.82 -3.20 21.25
CA TYR A 133 -3.24 -3.49 21.50
C TYR A 133 -3.69 -4.90 21.11
N ASN A 134 -2.78 -5.86 21.04
CA ASN A 134 -3.11 -7.24 20.69
C ASN A 134 -3.73 -8.00 21.87
N GLN A 135 -4.98 -7.67 22.21
CA GLN A 135 -5.71 -8.28 23.32
C GLN A 135 -6.37 -9.62 22.97
N TYR A 136 -6.26 -10.07 21.71
CA TYR A 136 -7.01 -11.26 21.23
C TYR A 136 -6.12 -12.48 20.97
N GLY A 137 -4.94 -12.55 21.58
CA GLY A 137 -3.94 -13.57 21.28
C GLY A 137 -4.45 -15.03 21.34
N PHE A 138 -5.36 -15.34 22.27
CA PHE A 138 -5.92 -16.67 22.40
C PHE A 138 -7.10 -16.97 21.46
N TRP A 139 -7.55 -15.98 20.66
CA TRP A 139 -8.62 -16.15 19.67
C TRP A 139 -8.10 -16.23 18.22
N LYS A 140 -6.85 -16.55 18.00
CA LYS A 140 -6.21 -16.45 16.69
C LYS A 140 -6.92 -17.24 15.59
N GLU A 141 -7.33 -18.48 15.88
CA GLU A 141 -8.05 -19.34 14.92
C GLU A 141 -9.44 -18.80 14.59
N ASP A 142 -10.19 -18.34 15.59
CA ASP A 142 -11.48 -17.71 15.38
C ASP A 142 -11.35 -16.42 14.58
N ARG A 143 -10.34 -15.61 14.87
CA ARG A 143 -10.07 -14.36 14.12
C ARG A 143 -9.78 -14.63 12.65
N ARG A 144 -9.02 -15.68 12.34
CA ARG A 144 -8.80 -16.09 10.93
C ARG A 144 -10.12 -16.47 10.26
N ARG A 145 -10.96 -17.26 10.92
CA ARG A 145 -12.29 -17.62 10.42
C ARG A 145 -13.15 -16.39 10.15
N PHE A 146 -13.14 -15.40 11.06
CA PHE A 146 -13.87 -14.15 10.85
C PHE A 146 -13.38 -13.36 9.63
N VAL A 147 -12.07 -13.33 9.38
CA VAL A 147 -11.53 -12.72 8.16
C VAL A 147 -12.03 -13.45 6.91
N VAL A 148 -12.01 -14.79 6.90
CA VAL A 148 -12.48 -15.59 5.77
C VAL A 148 -13.97 -15.36 5.48
N GLU A 149 -14.80 -15.37 6.52
CA GLU A 149 -16.25 -15.11 6.41
C GLU A 149 -16.52 -13.68 5.88
N SER A 150 -15.85 -12.67 6.46
CA SER A 150 -15.97 -11.28 6.02
C SER A 150 -15.51 -11.10 4.57
N MET A 151 -14.39 -11.71 4.18
CA MET A 151 -13.89 -11.62 2.82
C MET A 151 -14.81 -12.31 1.82
N ARG A 152 -15.42 -13.45 2.15
CA ARG A 152 -16.42 -14.10 1.30
C ARG A 152 -17.64 -13.22 1.04
N GLU A 153 -18.09 -12.49 2.06
CA GLU A 153 -19.19 -11.52 1.89
C GLU A 153 -18.77 -10.33 1.02
N LEU A 154 -17.61 -9.73 1.31
CA LEU A 154 -17.09 -8.57 0.58
C LEU A 154 -16.77 -8.90 -0.89
N CYS A 155 -16.24 -10.09 -1.16
CA CYS A 155 -15.94 -10.54 -2.52
C CYS A 155 -17.18 -10.62 -3.42
N LYS A 156 -18.34 -11.07 -2.90
CA LYS A 156 -19.59 -11.09 -3.66
C LYS A 156 -19.96 -9.69 -4.14
N MET A 157 -19.87 -8.71 -3.23
CA MET A 157 -20.13 -7.33 -3.61
C MET A 157 -19.08 -6.79 -4.59
N ALA A 158 -17.80 -7.11 -4.37
CA ALA A 158 -16.72 -6.68 -5.25
C ALA A 158 -16.91 -7.22 -6.68
N GLU A 159 -17.36 -8.48 -6.83
CA GLU A 159 -17.71 -9.09 -8.11
C GLU A 159 -18.86 -8.33 -8.80
N ASP A 160 -19.92 -7.96 -8.06
CA ASP A 160 -21.05 -7.18 -8.57
C ASP A 160 -20.64 -5.78 -9.09
N TYR A 161 -19.63 -5.17 -8.45
CA TYR A 161 -19.10 -3.85 -8.83
C TYR A 161 -17.90 -3.92 -9.79
N GLY A 162 -17.44 -5.11 -10.17
CA GLY A 162 -16.25 -5.29 -11.01
C GLY A 162 -14.95 -4.84 -10.34
N ILE A 163 -14.88 -4.85 -9.00
CA ILE A 163 -13.73 -4.44 -8.23
C ILE A 163 -12.96 -5.68 -7.72
N VAL A 164 -11.63 -5.59 -7.71
CA VAL A 164 -10.75 -6.58 -7.10
C VAL A 164 -10.38 -6.15 -5.69
N LEU A 165 -10.53 -7.06 -4.72
CA LEU A 165 -10.04 -6.86 -3.36
C LEU A 165 -8.61 -7.39 -3.27
N ALA A 166 -7.65 -6.51 -2.98
CA ALA A 166 -6.24 -6.86 -2.89
C ALA A 166 -5.78 -6.86 -1.42
N MET A 167 -5.56 -8.05 -0.83
CA MET A 167 -5.09 -8.18 0.56
C MET A 167 -3.61 -7.90 0.66
N GLN A 168 -3.23 -6.96 1.54
CA GLN A 168 -1.82 -6.69 1.85
C GLN A 168 -1.30 -7.65 2.93
N ASN A 169 -0.08 -8.16 2.76
CA ASN A 169 0.64 -8.85 3.82
C ASN A 169 1.12 -7.83 4.85
N HIS A 170 0.29 -7.55 5.84
CA HIS A 170 0.54 -6.52 6.84
C HIS A 170 0.17 -7.03 8.24
N GLY A 171 1.14 -7.11 9.14
CA GLY A 171 0.89 -7.43 10.55
C GLY A 171 0.08 -6.35 11.28
N PRO A 172 -0.23 -6.60 12.54
CA PRO A 172 0.07 -7.81 13.30
C PRO A 172 -0.95 -8.93 13.10
N ASP A 173 -0.61 -10.13 13.53
CA ASP A 173 -1.46 -11.29 13.83
C ASP A 173 -1.83 -12.22 12.68
N ILE A 174 -2.89 -11.94 11.90
CA ILE A 174 -3.53 -12.94 11.02
C ILE A 174 -2.75 -13.09 9.71
N VAL A 175 -2.23 -11.98 9.21
CA VAL A 175 -1.47 -11.91 7.97
C VAL A 175 -0.19 -11.15 8.24
N ASN A 176 0.94 -11.86 8.30
CA ASN A 176 2.25 -11.27 8.55
C ASN A 176 3.21 -11.51 7.38
N ARG A 177 2.93 -12.50 6.53
CA ARG A 177 3.77 -12.94 5.43
C ARG A 177 2.96 -13.13 4.18
N TYR A 178 3.63 -13.13 3.03
CA TYR A 178 2.98 -13.38 1.75
C TYR A 178 2.26 -14.75 1.71
N GLN A 179 2.83 -15.78 2.38
CA GLN A 179 2.19 -17.10 2.46
C GLN A 179 0.82 -17.05 3.15
N ASP A 180 0.67 -16.18 4.17
CA ASP A 180 -0.61 -16.01 4.86
C ASP A 180 -1.67 -15.45 3.91
N VAL A 181 -1.28 -14.47 3.06
CA VAL A 181 -2.16 -13.90 2.02
C VAL A 181 -2.58 -14.98 1.02
N LEU A 182 -1.61 -15.73 0.49
CA LEU A 182 -1.89 -16.78 -0.51
C LEU A 182 -2.81 -17.85 0.06
N SER A 183 -2.57 -18.28 1.30
CA SER A 183 -3.43 -19.23 2.01
C SER A 183 -4.85 -18.70 2.23
N LEU A 184 -5.02 -17.41 2.54
CA LEU A 184 -6.35 -16.80 2.66
C LEU A 184 -7.07 -16.71 1.31
N ILE A 185 -6.36 -16.40 0.24
CA ILE A 185 -6.95 -16.35 -1.12
C ILE A 185 -7.48 -17.73 -1.51
N GLU A 186 -6.72 -18.79 -1.25
CA GLU A 186 -7.16 -20.17 -1.49
C GLU A 186 -8.38 -20.53 -0.65
N GLU A 187 -8.38 -20.21 0.64
CA GLU A 187 -9.46 -20.53 1.58
C GLU A 187 -10.77 -19.77 1.27
N VAL A 188 -10.68 -18.50 0.86
CA VAL A 188 -11.84 -17.69 0.46
C VAL A 188 -12.41 -18.15 -0.87
N GLY A 189 -11.55 -18.47 -1.85
CA GLY A 189 -11.91 -19.11 -3.12
C GLY A 189 -12.64 -18.20 -4.12
N SER A 190 -12.57 -16.85 -4.00
CA SER A 190 -13.20 -15.91 -4.93
C SER A 190 -12.22 -15.41 -5.99
N PRO A 191 -12.66 -15.28 -7.27
CA PRO A 191 -11.84 -14.69 -8.32
C PRO A 191 -11.54 -13.20 -8.11
N ALA A 192 -12.40 -12.48 -7.36
CA ALA A 192 -12.21 -11.08 -7.00
C ALA A 192 -11.21 -10.87 -5.86
N PHE A 193 -10.70 -11.94 -5.22
CA PHE A 193 -9.74 -11.84 -4.14
C PHE A 193 -8.32 -12.08 -4.65
N LYS A 194 -7.45 -11.09 -4.48
CA LYS A 194 -6.08 -11.06 -4.98
C LYS A 194 -5.12 -10.53 -3.90
N ALA A 195 -3.84 -10.40 -4.26
CA ALA A 195 -2.78 -9.99 -3.35
C ALA A 195 -2.24 -8.59 -3.70
N CYS A 196 -2.02 -7.80 -2.64
CA CYS A 196 -1.12 -6.66 -2.61
C CYS A 196 0.12 -7.08 -1.81
N MET A 197 1.29 -7.14 -2.44
CA MET A 197 2.49 -7.61 -1.77
C MET A 197 3.39 -6.45 -1.35
N ASP A 198 3.78 -6.46 -0.09
CA ASP A 198 4.71 -5.53 0.52
C ASP A 198 5.94 -6.27 1.02
N ILE A 199 7.02 -6.23 0.24
CA ILE A 199 8.27 -6.92 0.59
C ILE A 199 8.96 -6.28 1.80
N ASN A 200 8.74 -4.99 2.04
CA ASN A 200 9.38 -4.28 3.14
C ASN A 200 8.96 -4.83 4.51
N ILE A 201 7.76 -5.40 4.60
CA ILE A 201 7.22 -5.97 5.84
C ILE A 201 7.70 -7.40 6.09
N GLU A 202 8.16 -8.10 5.05
CA GLU A 202 8.64 -9.47 5.18
C GLU A 202 9.85 -9.56 6.12
N PRO A 203 9.94 -10.59 6.98
CA PRO A 203 11.07 -10.76 7.88
C PRO A 203 12.43 -10.83 7.18
N GLU A 204 12.45 -11.45 5.98
CA GLU A 204 13.63 -11.61 5.14
C GLU A 204 13.68 -10.61 3.97
N ALA A 205 13.20 -9.36 4.19
CA ALA A 205 13.10 -8.33 3.14
C ALA A 205 14.43 -7.98 2.46
N ASP A 206 15.57 -8.17 3.12
CA ASP A 206 16.91 -7.96 2.59
C ASP A 206 17.43 -9.13 1.75
N SER A 207 16.76 -10.28 1.75
CA SER A 207 17.13 -11.47 0.99
C SER A 207 16.64 -11.39 -0.47
N SER A 208 17.57 -11.37 -1.40
CA SER A 208 17.26 -11.47 -2.83
C SER A 208 16.58 -12.79 -3.21
N GLU A 209 16.88 -13.87 -2.51
CA GLU A 209 16.23 -15.17 -2.71
C GLU A 209 14.79 -15.12 -2.26
N HIS A 210 14.52 -14.61 -1.05
CA HIS A 210 13.17 -14.44 -0.52
C HIS A 210 12.31 -13.53 -1.42
N ALA A 211 12.88 -12.44 -1.91
CA ALA A 211 12.21 -11.53 -2.84
C ALA A 211 11.74 -12.22 -4.13
N ARG A 212 12.58 -13.08 -4.71
CA ARG A 212 12.22 -13.88 -5.89
C ARG A 212 11.14 -14.92 -5.56
N GLN A 213 11.30 -15.65 -4.46
CA GLN A 213 10.32 -16.65 -4.01
C GLN A 213 8.94 -16.03 -3.77
N MET A 214 8.88 -14.86 -3.16
CA MET A 214 7.64 -14.12 -2.95
C MET A 214 6.97 -13.74 -4.28
N ALA A 215 7.73 -13.16 -5.22
CA ALA A 215 7.20 -12.79 -6.53
C ALA A 215 6.73 -14.00 -7.35
N ASP A 216 7.50 -15.09 -7.34
CA ASP A 216 7.17 -16.32 -8.07
C ASP A 216 5.95 -17.01 -7.48
N ALA A 217 5.87 -17.16 -6.15
CA ALA A 217 4.75 -17.78 -5.47
C ALA A 217 3.45 -16.98 -5.64
N SER A 218 3.54 -15.64 -5.62
CA SER A 218 2.39 -14.76 -5.79
C SER A 218 1.87 -14.77 -7.23
N GLY A 219 2.76 -14.82 -8.21
CA GLY A 219 2.44 -14.96 -9.62
C GLY A 219 1.31 -14.04 -10.09
N ARG A 220 0.28 -14.63 -10.70
CA ARG A 220 -0.92 -13.89 -11.19
C ARG A 220 -1.88 -13.45 -10.08
N LEU A 221 -1.67 -13.89 -8.86
CA LEU A 221 -2.49 -13.45 -7.72
C LEU A 221 -2.08 -12.06 -7.25
N GLN A 222 -0.83 -11.66 -7.48
CA GLN A 222 -0.37 -10.31 -7.17
C GLN A 222 -0.87 -9.32 -8.20
N VAL A 223 -1.67 -8.35 -7.77
CA VAL A 223 -2.22 -7.28 -8.62
C VAL A 223 -1.75 -5.89 -8.21
N HIS A 224 -1.21 -5.77 -7.01
CA HIS A 224 -0.70 -4.53 -6.43
C HIS A 224 0.56 -4.80 -5.60
N SER A 225 1.39 -3.78 -5.37
CA SER A 225 2.50 -3.89 -4.42
C SER A 225 2.82 -2.56 -3.78
N HIS A 226 3.24 -2.63 -2.52
CA HIS A 226 3.75 -1.50 -1.77
C HIS A 226 5.26 -1.54 -1.67
N MET A 227 5.84 -0.35 -1.66
CA MET A 227 7.26 -0.10 -1.42
C MET A 227 7.40 1.08 -0.48
N ASN A 228 8.32 0.99 0.44
CA ASN A 228 8.59 1.98 1.46
C ASN A 228 10.09 2.22 1.56
N GLY A 229 10.49 3.31 2.18
CA GLY A 229 11.87 3.61 2.49
C GLY A 229 12.19 5.09 2.41
N GLU A 230 13.35 5.44 2.91
CA GLU A 230 13.93 6.78 2.74
C GLU A 230 15.11 6.71 1.79
N PHE A 231 15.38 7.81 1.15
CA PHE A 231 16.37 7.89 0.08
C PHE A 231 17.37 9.02 0.32
N ALA A 232 18.57 8.83 -0.21
CA ALA A 232 19.59 9.86 -0.28
C ALA A 232 20.15 9.99 -1.69
N ARG A 233 20.62 11.17 -2.03
CA ARG A 233 21.30 11.43 -3.29
C ARG A 233 22.81 11.25 -3.12
N ARG A 234 23.40 10.40 -3.95
CA ARG A 234 24.83 10.17 -4.01
C ARG A 234 25.57 11.35 -4.68
N PRO A 235 26.89 11.46 -4.50
CA PRO A 235 27.70 12.49 -5.18
C PRO A 235 27.62 12.47 -6.71
N ASP A 236 27.38 11.30 -7.31
CA ASP A 236 27.20 11.13 -8.75
C ASP A 236 25.78 11.50 -9.25
N GLY A 237 24.90 11.94 -8.35
CA GLY A 237 23.54 12.32 -8.64
C GLY A 237 22.52 11.17 -8.58
N SER A 238 22.95 9.92 -8.51
CA SER A 238 22.04 8.78 -8.37
C SER A 238 21.33 8.78 -7.00
N VAL A 239 20.19 8.09 -6.94
CA VAL A 239 19.42 7.93 -5.71
C VAL A 239 19.63 6.54 -5.15
N GLU A 240 19.86 6.46 -3.85
CA GLU A 240 19.96 5.19 -3.13
C GLU A 240 18.95 5.10 -1.99
N LEU A 241 18.49 3.87 -1.72
CA LEU A 241 17.74 3.54 -0.52
C LEU A 241 18.70 3.59 0.68
N VAL A 242 18.38 4.39 1.70
CA VAL A 242 19.16 4.47 2.93
C VAL A 242 18.55 3.57 4.01
N ALA A 243 19.43 2.82 4.66
CA ALA A 243 19.06 2.07 5.86
C ALA A 243 19.04 3.03 7.06
N GLY A 244 17.97 3.04 7.81
CA GLY A 244 17.92 3.77 9.08
C GLY A 244 17.04 5.01 9.06
N GLY A 245 15.75 4.83 8.94
CA GLY A 245 14.77 5.86 9.25
C GLY A 245 14.46 5.98 10.75
N TYR A 246 13.42 6.70 11.07
CA TYR A 246 12.95 6.95 12.44
C TYR A 246 12.69 5.68 13.27
N PHE A 247 12.24 4.63 12.62
CA PHE A 247 12.03 3.36 13.30
C PHE A 247 13.35 2.59 13.39
N ASP A 248 13.63 2.14 14.59
CA ASP A 248 14.79 1.37 14.96
C ASP A 248 15.31 0.49 13.80
N LYS A 249 16.61 0.45 13.69
CA LYS A 249 17.42 -0.35 12.75
C LYS A 249 16.93 -1.80 12.52
N ASN A 250 16.04 -2.29 13.37
CA ASN A 250 15.51 -3.65 13.33
C ASN A 250 14.26 -3.82 12.47
N PHE A 251 13.56 -2.76 12.06
CA PHE A 251 12.32 -2.88 11.29
C PHE A 251 12.30 -2.01 10.02
N TRP A 252 12.54 -0.71 10.12
CA TRP A 252 12.40 0.24 9.00
C TRP A 252 13.73 0.68 8.39
N GLY A 253 14.84 0.38 9.02
CA GLY A 253 16.16 0.81 8.59
C GLY A 253 17.02 -0.28 7.97
N ARG A 254 16.43 -1.42 7.59
CA ARG A 254 17.16 -2.48 6.91
C ARG A 254 17.12 -2.29 5.40
N GLN A 255 18.13 -2.80 4.74
CA GLN A 255 18.12 -2.90 3.29
C GLN A 255 16.96 -3.80 2.84
N VAL A 256 16.30 -3.43 1.76
CA VAL A 256 15.27 -4.25 1.13
C VAL A 256 15.77 -4.68 -0.25
N ALA A 257 15.56 -5.94 -0.59
CA ALA A 257 16.02 -6.52 -1.86
C ALA A 257 15.14 -6.10 -3.06
N TYR A 258 14.79 -4.81 -3.14
CA TYR A 258 13.97 -4.26 -4.23
C TYR A 258 14.49 -4.59 -5.62
N PRO A 259 15.81 -4.52 -5.93
CA PRO A 259 16.29 -4.89 -7.27
C PRO A 259 15.91 -6.33 -7.66
N ALA A 260 16.09 -7.29 -6.76
CA ALA A 260 15.74 -8.69 -7.02
C ALA A 260 14.22 -8.89 -7.13
N TYR A 261 13.44 -8.19 -6.33
CA TYR A 261 11.99 -8.23 -6.38
C TYR A 261 11.43 -7.67 -7.69
N VAL A 262 11.91 -6.50 -8.10
CA VAL A 262 11.49 -5.85 -9.35
C VAL A 262 11.91 -6.65 -10.58
N ASP A 263 13.12 -7.22 -10.59
CA ASP A 263 13.56 -8.15 -11.62
C ASP A 263 12.60 -9.35 -11.76
N ALA A 264 12.19 -9.96 -10.64
CA ALA A 264 11.26 -11.09 -10.63
C ALA A 264 9.85 -10.67 -11.11
N LEU A 265 9.36 -9.50 -10.69
CA LEU A 265 8.09 -8.96 -11.16
C LEU A 265 8.09 -8.71 -12.68
N VAL A 266 9.17 -8.18 -13.23
CA VAL A 266 9.30 -7.99 -14.70
C VAL A 266 9.34 -9.33 -15.41
N ALA A 267 10.11 -10.28 -14.89
CA ALA A 267 10.22 -11.64 -15.47
C ALA A 267 8.87 -12.37 -15.47
N SER A 268 8.05 -12.22 -14.44
CA SER A 268 6.68 -12.78 -14.35
C SER A 268 5.64 -12.01 -15.16
N ARG A 269 6.04 -10.93 -15.85
CA ARG A 269 5.15 -10.03 -16.61
C ARG A 269 4.07 -9.37 -15.74
N TYR A 270 4.39 -9.05 -14.53
CA TYR A 270 3.52 -8.30 -13.62
C TYR A 270 3.02 -7.00 -14.26
N LYS A 271 1.72 -6.72 -14.15
CA LYS A 271 1.06 -5.57 -14.78
C LYS A 271 0.58 -4.51 -13.81
N GLY A 272 0.60 -4.81 -12.51
CA GLY A 272 0.14 -3.90 -11.46
C GLY A 272 1.10 -2.74 -11.19
N TYR A 273 0.85 -2.07 -10.09
CA TYR A 273 1.62 -0.92 -9.63
C TYR A 273 2.69 -1.31 -8.61
N MET A 274 3.84 -0.66 -8.70
CA MET A 274 4.77 -0.47 -7.60
C MET A 274 4.38 0.87 -6.96
N ASN A 275 3.66 0.81 -5.86
CA ASN A 275 3.25 2.01 -5.14
C ASN A 275 4.20 2.30 -4.00
N TRP A 276 4.72 3.50 -4.01
CA TRP A 276 5.52 3.99 -2.91
C TRP A 276 4.66 4.71 -1.88
N GLU A 277 4.98 4.47 -0.60
CA GLU A 277 4.35 5.13 0.53
C GLU A 277 5.40 5.67 1.51
N PHE A 278 5.16 6.87 2.02
CA PHE A 278 5.83 7.41 3.19
C PHE A 278 4.84 7.34 4.36
N CYS A 279 4.93 6.28 5.15
CA CYS A 279 3.96 5.98 6.20
C CYS A 279 4.61 5.85 7.60
N HIS A 280 5.61 6.68 7.88
CA HIS A 280 6.26 6.77 9.18
C HIS A 280 6.57 8.24 9.54
N PRO A 281 6.76 8.59 10.83
CA PRO A 281 7.10 9.95 11.21
C PRO A 281 8.33 10.49 10.49
N ALA A 282 8.19 11.65 9.83
CA ALA A 282 9.29 12.36 9.20
C ALA A 282 10.16 13.02 10.27
N VAL A 283 11.36 12.51 10.46
CA VAL A 283 12.28 12.96 11.51
C VAL A 283 13.67 13.20 10.93
N GLU A 284 14.24 14.36 11.21
CA GLU A 284 15.61 14.71 10.85
C GLU A 284 16.35 15.18 12.11
N ASN A 285 17.52 14.60 12.41
CA ASN A 285 18.28 14.88 13.63
C ASN A 285 17.47 14.72 14.94
N GLY A 286 16.58 13.70 14.97
CA GLY A 286 15.74 13.40 16.13
C GLY A 286 14.56 14.35 16.36
N LYS A 287 14.24 15.21 15.40
CA LYS A 287 13.12 16.16 15.49
C LYS A 287 12.14 15.97 14.32
N PRO A 288 10.82 16.03 14.59
CA PRO A 288 9.83 16.02 13.52
C PRO A 288 10.04 17.19 12.55
N VAL A 289 9.97 16.90 11.25
CA VAL A 289 10.15 17.88 10.17
C VAL A 289 8.86 18.10 9.39
N GLY A 290 8.87 19.09 8.50
CA GLY A 290 7.73 19.51 7.71
C GLY A 290 7.60 18.79 6.37
N ILE A 291 6.60 19.21 5.59
CA ILE A 291 6.22 18.64 4.29
C ILE A 291 7.35 18.67 3.25
N ASP A 292 8.25 19.64 3.31
CA ASP A 292 9.37 19.75 2.36
C ASP A 292 10.30 18.53 2.41
N TYR A 293 10.44 17.92 3.59
CA TYR A 293 11.16 16.65 3.71
C TYR A 293 10.47 15.55 2.93
N VAL A 294 9.16 15.42 3.11
CA VAL A 294 8.35 14.42 2.41
C VAL A 294 8.35 14.64 0.90
N HIS A 295 8.30 15.89 0.44
CA HIS A 295 8.44 16.21 -0.99
C HIS A 295 9.77 15.72 -1.56
N ARG A 296 10.89 15.98 -0.88
CA ARG A 296 12.21 15.47 -1.32
C ARG A 296 12.27 13.95 -1.37
N GLN A 297 11.70 13.28 -0.35
CA GLN A 297 11.64 11.81 -0.33
C GLN A 297 10.78 11.26 -1.46
N THR A 298 9.64 11.88 -1.74
CA THR A 298 8.73 11.48 -2.81
C THR A 298 9.36 11.61 -4.19
N GLU A 299 10.10 12.69 -4.45
CA GLU A 299 10.83 12.89 -5.71
C GLU A 299 11.92 11.84 -5.87
N MET A 300 12.72 11.61 -4.83
CA MET A 300 13.78 10.58 -4.86
C MET A 300 13.21 9.17 -5.00
N ALA A 301 12.07 8.87 -4.37
CA ALA A 301 11.38 7.59 -4.51
C ALA A 301 10.96 7.34 -5.97
N GLN A 302 10.40 8.34 -6.61
CA GLN A 302 9.98 8.24 -8.02
C GLN A 302 11.18 7.98 -8.94
N GLU A 303 12.29 8.71 -8.76
CA GLU A 303 13.53 8.50 -9.50
C GLU A 303 14.07 7.08 -9.27
N TYR A 304 14.14 6.63 -8.02
CA TYR A 304 14.64 5.31 -7.65
C TYR A 304 13.81 4.17 -8.27
N LEU A 305 12.48 4.23 -8.14
CA LEU A 305 11.60 3.22 -8.69
C LEU A 305 11.63 3.19 -10.23
N SER A 306 11.77 4.36 -10.86
CA SER A 306 11.92 4.45 -12.32
C SER A 306 13.22 3.81 -12.78
N ALA A 307 14.33 4.06 -12.07
CA ALA A 307 15.63 3.45 -12.37
C ALA A 307 15.59 1.92 -12.18
N LEU A 308 14.98 1.43 -11.09
CA LEU A 308 14.80 0.00 -10.85
C LEU A 308 14.00 -0.68 -11.98
N ARG A 309 12.88 -0.09 -12.37
CA ARG A 309 12.07 -0.62 -13.48
C ARG A 309 12.84 -0.68 -14.77
N THR A 310 13.58 0.38 -15.10
CA THR A 310 14.40 0.44 -16.32
C THR A 310 15.47 -0.67 -16.33
N ALA A 311 16.23 -0.78 -15.25
CA ALA A 311 17.26 -1.82 -15.13
C ALA A 311 16.68 -3.24 -15.22
N ALA A 312 15.53 -3.50 -14.58
CA ALA A 312 14.88 -4.80 -14.65
C ALA A 312 14.39 -5.16 -16.05
N VAL A 313 13.89 -4.19 -16.83
CA VAL A 313 13.48 -4.39 -18.23
C VAL A 313 14.69 -4.67 -19.11
N GLU A 314 15.78 -3.95 -18.93
CA GLU A 314 17.05 -4.20 -19.65
C GLU A 314 17.59 -5.59 -19.34
N ASN A 315 17.61 -5.99 -18.07
CA ASN A 315 18.03 -7.34 -17.64
C ASN A 315 17.17 -8.44 -18.29
N ALA A 316 15.83 -8.25 -18.32
CA ALA A 316 14.93 -9.21 -18.95
C ALA A 316 15.17 -9.32 -20.46
N THR A 317 15.43 -8.20 -21.14
CA THR A 317 15.71 -8.17 -22.59
C THR A 317 17.03 -8.88 -22.90
N ALA A 318 18.07 -8.64 -22.11
CA ALA A 318 19.36 -9.29 -22.27
C ALA A 318 19.28 -10.82 -22.12
N ARG A 319 18.45 -11.32 -21.20
CA ARG A 319 18.24 -12.77 -20.99
C ARG A 319 17.51 -13.46 -22.17
N ILE A 320 16.73 -12.73 -22.96
CA ILE A 320 16.03 -13.28 -24.13
C ILE A 320 16.95 -13.32 -25.35
N ALA A 321 17.99 -12.48 -25.38
CA ALA A 321 18.94 -12.37 -26.52
C ALA A 321 20.08 -13.42 -26.48
N VAL A 322 20.18 -14.20 -25.41
CA VAL A 322 21.12 -15.32 -25.20
C VAL A 322 20.37 -16.64 -25.35
#